data_a75a0f5291db8e7321bfa6b1c7c215d7
#
_entry.id   a75a0f5291db8e7321bfa6b1c7c215d7
#
_cell.length_a   1.000
_cell.length_b   1.000
_cell.length_c   1.000
_cell.angle_alpha   90.00
_cell.angle_beta   90.00
_cell.angle_gamma   90.00
#
_symmetry.space_group_name_H-M   'P 1'
#
loop_
_entity.id
_entity.type
_entity.pdbx_description
1 polymer ?
#
loop_
_entity_poly.entity_id
_entity_poly.type
_entity_poly.pdbx_seq_one_letter_code
_entity_poly.pdbx_strand_id
1 'polypeptide(L)'
;MEFEIVKTDTPDRSLLLLADESEESVADYAGRGTTYAACRSGQILGQYVLLHTRPFTAEVVNIAVAPEYQRRGIATALLQHAVRTARDAGFRLLEIGTGDIGAGQIALYERCGFVR
;
A
#
# COMPACT_ATOMS: atom_id res chain seq x y z
N MET A 1 -13.31 8.70 11.16
CA MET A 1 -12.01 8.62 11.86
C MET A 1 -10.99 9.41 11.08
N GLU A 2 -10.31 10.32 11.75
CA GLU A 2 -9.30 11.15 11.11
C GLU A 2 -7.93 10.49 11.21
N PHE A 3 -7.17 10.55 10.14
CA PHE A 3 -5.80 10.04 10.09
C PHE A 3 -5.04 10.75 8.97
N GLU A 4 -3.72 10.67 9.04
CA GLU A 4 -2.85 11.20 8.00
C GLU A 4 -2.08 10.06 7.34
N ILE A 5 -1.78 10.20 6.06
CA ILE A 5 -0.93 9.24 5.36
C ILE A 5 0.41 9.90 5.13
N VAL A 6 1.46 9.31 5.70
CA VAL A 6 2.81 9.86 5.66
C VAL A 6 3.80 8.79 5.22
N LYS A 7 4.89 9.24 4.60
CA LYS A 7 6.02 8.37 4.28
C LYS A 7 6.72 8.00 5.59
N THR A 8 7.09 6.73 5.75
CA THR A 8 7.79 6.28 6.94
C THR A 8 9.00 5.41 6.59
N ASP A 9 10.08 5.58 7.36
CA ASP A 9 11.26 4.73 7.27
C ASP A 9 11.18 3.57 8.25
N THR A 10 10.14 3.52 9.08
CA THR A 10 9.95 2.50 10.11
C THR A 10 8.60 1.84 9.95
N PRO A 11 8.44 0.99 8.91
CA PRO A 11 7.16 0.30 8.70
C PRO A 11 6.84 -0.63 9.87
N ASP A 12 5.55 -0.84 10.09
CA ASP A 12 5.08 -1.79 11.09
C ASP A 12 5.25 -3.20 10.55
N ARG A 13 6.17 -3.96 11.14
CA ARG A 13 6.49 -5.31 10.67
C ARG A 13 5.30 -6.25 10.77
N SER A 14 4.49 -6.13 11.81
CA SER A 14 3.34 -7.01 11.97
C SER A 14 2.31 -6.81 10.87
N LEU A 15 2.16 -5.57 10.39
CA LEU A 15 1.27 -5.28 9.25
C LEU A 15 1.84 -5.84 7.95
N LEU A 16 3.15 -5.74 7.74
CA LEU A 16 3.76 -6.33 6.55
C LEU A 16 3.51 -7.84 6.50
N LEU A 17 3.69 -8.51 7.63
CA LEU A 17 3.49 -9.96 7.71
C LEU A 17 2.03 -10.37 7.68
N LEU A 18 1.11 -9.46 8.00
CA LEU A 18 -0.32 -9.72 7.87
C LEU A 18 -0.71 -9.92 6.41
N ALA A 19 -0.10 -9.17 5.51
CA ALA A 19 -0.40 -9.25 4.08
C ALA A 19 0.48 -10.26 3.33
N ASP A 20 1.66 -10.57 3.86
CA ASP A 20 2.61 -11.46 3.22
C ASP A 20 3.36 -12.26 4.29
N GLU A 21 3.13 -13.56 4.34
CA GLU A 21 3.71 -14.43 5.36
C GLU A 21 5.22 -14.65 5.19
N SER A 22 5.78 -14.33 4.03
CA SER A 22 7.19 -14.57 3.76
C SER A 22 8.06 -13.45 4.34
N GLU A 23 8.78 -13.76 5.40
CA GLU A 23 9.71 -12.79 6.02
C GLU A 23 10.82 -12.38 5.06
N GLU A 24 11.28 -13.31 4.21
CA GLU A 24 12.30 -13.01 3.21
C GLU A 24 11.81 -12.00 2.18
N SER A 25 10.61 -12.21 1.66
CA SER A 25 10.00 -11.30 0.68
C SER A 25 9.80 -9.92 1.30
N VAL A 26 9.26 -9.88 2.51
CA VAL A 26 9.00 -8.63 3.23
C VAL A 26 10.31 -7.87 3.44
N ALA A 27 11.37 -8.55 3.90
CA ALA A 27 12.66 -7.91 4.14
C ALA A 27 13.24 -7.34 2.84
N ASP A 28 13.07 -8.05 1.73
CA ASP A 28 13.57 -7.60 0.44
C ASP A 28 12.85 -6.34 -0.05
N TYR A 29 11.53 -6.41 -0.24
CA TYR A 29 10.85 -5.27 -0.85
C TYR A 29 10.67 -4.09 0.09
N ALA A 30 10.59 -4.30 1.40
CA ALA A 30 10.50 -3.20 2.34
C ALA A 30 11.77 -2.33 2.31
N GLY A 31 12.91 -2.96 2.06
CA GLY A 31 14.17 -2.24 1.93
C GLY A 31 14.32 -1.52 0.60
N ARG A 32 13.71 -2.02 -0.48
CA ARG A 32 13.81 -1.43 -1.81
C ARG A 32 12.68 -0.47 -2.15
N GLY A 33 11.54 -0.64 -1.53
CA GLY A 33 10.37 0.19 -1.79
C GLY A 33 10.25 1.35 -0.83
N THR A 34 9.15 2.08 -0.97
CA THR A 34 8.80 3.19 -0.07
C THR A 34 7.52 2.83 0.66
N THR A 35 7.52 2.97 1.98
CA THR A 35 6.35 2.68 2.80
C THR A 35 5.64 3.96 3.17
N TYR A 36 4.31 3.95 3.02
CA TYR A 36 3.42 5.03 3.44
C TYR A 36 2.45 4.47 4.47
N ALA A 37 2.27 5.20 5.55
CA ALA A 37 1.47 4.74 6.67
C ALA A 37 0.34 5.72 6.99
N ALA A 38 -0.84 5.17 7.23
CA ALA A 38 -1.96 5.93 7.78
C ALA A 38 -1.78 5.96 9.29
N CYS A 39 -1.61 7.17 9.83
CA CYS A 39 -1.26 7.36 11.24
C CYS A 39 -2.29 8.21 11.95
N ARG A 40 -2.52 7.89 13.20
CA ARG A 40 -3.37 8.65 14.10
C ARG A 40 -2.75 8.63 15.48
N SER A 41 -2.46 9.84 16.02
CA SER A 41 -1.89 9.97 17.37
C SER A 41 -0.65 9.10 17.58
N GLY A 42 0.23 9.07 16.57
CA GLY A 42 1.48 8.31 16.65
C GLY A 42 1.34 6.82 16.41
N GLN A 43 0.15 6.34 16.10
CA GLN A 43 -0.12 4.93 15.86
C GLN A 43 -0.35 4.67 14.38
N ILE A 44 0.27 3.62 13.85
CA ILE A 44 0.05 3.18 12.47
C ILE A 44 -1.20 2.32 12.44
N LEU A 45 -2.20 2.76 11.66
CA LEU A 45 -3.48 2.04 11.50
C LEU A 45 -3.44 1.10 10.31
N GLY A 46 -2.65 1.44 9.30
CA GLY A 46 -2.47 0.66 8.09
C GLY A 46 -1.33 1.25 7.30
N GLN A 47 -0.84 0.52 6.32
CA GLN A 47 0.29 0.98 5.51
C GLN A 47 0.34 0.24 4.18
N TYR A 48 1.10 0.80 3.23
CA TYR A 48 1.39 0.11 1.98
C TYR A 48 2.83 0.37 1.58
N VAL A 49 3.38 -0.57 0.79
CA VAL A 49 4.73 -0.45 0.24
C VAL A 49 4.61 -0.29 -1.27
N LEU A 50 5.22 0.76 -1.81
CA LEU A 50 5.24 1.04 -3.24
C LEU A 50 6.63 0.73 -3.77
N LEU A 51 6.70 -0.08 -4.83
CA LEU A 51 7.96 -0.51 -5.42
C LEU A 51 7.98 -0.18 -6.91
N HIS A 52 9.08 0.40 -7.37
CA HIS A 52 9.31 0.61 -8.80
C HIS A 52 9.79 -0.71 -9.39
N THR A 53 9.02 -1.32 -10.26
CA THR A 53 9.29 -2.67 -10.78
C THR A 53 9.80 -2.69 -12.20
N ARG A 54 9.22 -1.89 -13.08
CA ARG A 54 9.57 -1.81 -14.50
C ARG A 54 9.50 -0.36 -14.95
N PRO A 55 10.07 -0.01 -16.10
CA PRO A 55 9.96 1.37 -16.60
C PRO A 55 8.50 1.83 -16.58
N PHE A 56 8.25 3.00 -16.02
CA PHE A 56 6.94 3.64 -15.89
C PHE A 56 5.92 2.82 -15.09
N THR A 57 6.35 1.79 -14.37
CA THR A 57 5.47 0.90 -13.62
C THR A 57 5.86 0.86 -12.15
N ALA A 58 4.87 1.04 -11.29
CA ALA A 58 5.02 0.85 -9.85
C ALA A 58 4.05 -0.23 -9.40
N GLU A 59 4.36 -0.85 -8.29
CA GLU A 59 3.53 -1.92 -7.73
C GLU A 59 3.31 -1.68 -6.24
N VAL A 60 2.06 -1.84 -5.80
CA VAL A 60 1.76 -1.94 -4.38
C VAL A 60 2.04 -3.39 -3.99
N VAL A 61 3.23 -3.63 -3.44
CA VAL A 61 3.65 -5.00 -3.13
C VAL A 61 3.14 -5.50 -1.79
N ASN A 62 2.64 -4.59 -0.97
CA ASN A 62 2.07 -4.93 0.33
C ASN A 62 1.10 -3.82 0.73
N ILE A 63 -0.08 -4.19 1.21
CA ILE A 63 -1.03 -3.25 1.79
C ILE A 63 -1.77 -4.00 2.91
N ALA A 64 -1.81 -3.41 4.08
CA ALA A 64 -2.46 -4.02 5.23
C ALA A 64 -3.03 -2.95 6.14
N VAL A 65 -4.17 -3.26 6.74
CA VAL A 65 -4.81 -2.44 7.77
C VAL A 65 -4.93 -3.29 9.02
N ALA A 66 -4.58 -2.73 10.17
CA ALA A 66 -4.68 -3.44 11.43
C ALA A 66 -6.11 -3.97 11.63
N PRO A 67 -6.26 -5.19 12.14
CA PRO A 67 -7.59 -5.82 12.21
C PRO A 67 -8.65 -4.97 12.91
N GLU A 68 -8.28 -4.26 13.96
CA GLU A 68 -9.21 -3.41 14.72
C GLU A 68 -9.65 -2.17 13.95
N TYR A 69 -8.98 -1.83 12.85
CA TYR A 69 -9.30 -0.65 12.04
C TYR A 69 -9.79 -0.98 10.64
N GLN A 70 -10.02 -2.26 10.35
CA GLN A 70 -10.54 -2.67 9.05
C GLN A 70 -11.99 -2.22 8.87
N ARG A 71 -12.42 -2.12 7.60
CA ARG A 71 -13.77 -1.71 7.19
C ARG A 71 -14.10 -0.26 7.56
N ARG A 72 -13.10 0.60 7.66
CA ARG A 72 -13.30 2.02 7.97
C ARG A 72 -12.82 2.92 6.85
N GLY A 73 -12.57 2.35 5.66
CA GLY A 73 -12.15 3.12 4.49
C GLY A 73 -10.66 3.41 4.44
N ILE A 74 -9.85 2.87 5.36
CA ILE A 74 -8.42 3.14 5.40
C ILE A 74 -7.71 2.54 4.20
N ALA A 75 -8.04 1.30 3.83
CA ALA A 75 -7.45 0.65 2.66
C ALA A 75 -7.75 1.43 1.38
N THR A 76 -8.98 1.92 1.23
CA THR A 76 -9.37 2.74 0.08
C THR A 76 -8.55 4.03 0.04
N ALA A 77 -8.39 4.69 1.20
CA ALA A 77 -7.59 5.90 1.29
C ALA A 77 -6.13 5.65 0.95
N LEU A 78 -5.57 4.52 1.41
CA LEU A 78 -4.19 4.13 1.08
C LEU A 78 -4.02 3.88 -0.41
N LEU A 79 -4.97 3.20 -1.05
CA LEU A 79 -4.91 2.96 -2.50
C LEU A 79 -5.04 4.24 -3.29
N GLN A 80 -5.92 5.15 -2.88
CA GLN A 80 -6.03 6.46 -3.52
C GLN A 80 -4.74 7.26 -3.38
N HIS A 81 -4.11 7.18 -2.22
CA HIS A 81 -2.82 7.80 -1.99
C HIS A 81 -1.76 7.20 -2.92
N ALA A 82 -1.75 5.87 -3.08
CA ALA A 82 -0.82 5.19 -3.98
C ALA A 82 -1.00 5.65 -5.44
N VAL A 83 -2.25 5.79 -5.88
CA VAL A 83 -2.57 6.27 -7.22
C VAL A 83 -1.99 7.68 -7.43
N ARG A 84 -2.25 8.58 -6.49
CA ARG A 84 -1.75 9.96 -6.59
C ARG A 84 -0.22 10.01 -6.55
N THR A 85 0.37 9.25 -5.64
CA THR A 85 1.83 9.20 -5.47
C THR A 85 2.51 8.68 -6.74
N ALA A 86 1.99 7.59 -7.30
CA ALA A 86 2.53 7.01 -8.52
C ALA A 86 2.38 7.98 -9.70
N ARG A 87 1.22 8.60 -9.81
CA ARG A 87 0.94 9.57 -10.88
C ARG A 87 1.87 10.77 -10.79
N ASP A 88 2.04 11.32 -9.60
CA ASP A 88 2.89 12.49 -9.37
C ASP A 88 4.37 12.17 -9.62
N ALA A 89 4.77 10.93 -9.41
CA ALA A 89 6.14 10.49 -9.67
C ALA A 89 6.39 10.13 -11.15
N GLY A 90 5.37 10.23 -12.00
CA GLY A 90 5.50 9.99 -13.43
C GLY A 90 5.26 8.56 -13.87
N PHE A 91 4.80 7.69 -12.98
CA PHE A 91 4.44 6.33 -13.37
C PHE A 91 3.17 6.33 -14.21
N ARG A 92 3.08 5.41 -15.16
CA ARG A 92 1.93 5.27 -16.06
C ARG A 92 1.05 4.10 -15.69
N LEU A 93 1.58 3.14 -14.95
CA LEU A 93 0.88 1.93 -14.55
C LEU A 93 1.11 1.67 -13.07
N LEU A 94 0.06 1.36 -12.36
CA LEU A 94 0.14 0.89 -10.99
C LEU A 94 -0.47 -0.50 -10.92
N GLU A 95 0.32 -1.45 -10.44
CA GLU A 95 -0.13 -2.82 -10.23
C GLU A 95 -0.30 -3.06 -8.73
N ILE A 96 -1.19 -3.97 -8.39
CA ILE A 96 -1.35 -4.43 -7.02
C ILE A 96 -0.90 -5.88 -6.98
N GLY A 97 0.26 -6.11 -6.36
CA GLY A 97 0.89 -7.41 -6.35
C GLY A 97 0.78 -8.13 -5.01
N THR A 98 -0.14 -7.72 -4.16
CA THR A 98 -0.25 -8.30 -2.83
C THR A 98 -1.09 -9.56 -2.85
N GLY A 99 -0.45 -10.68 -2.56
CA GLY A 99 -1.10 -11.93 -2.24
C GLY A 99 -2.30 -12.28 -3.10
N ASP A 100 -3.34 -12.67 -2.46
CA ASP A 100 -4.56 -13.12 -3.09
C ASP A 100 -5.42 -11.92 -3.48
N ILE A 101 -5.09 -11.29 -4.59
CA ILE A 101 -5.82 -10.13 -5.08
C ILE A 101 -7.13 -10.61 -5.67
N GLY A 102 -8.21 -10.49 -4.94
CA GLY A 102 -9.51 -10.84 -5.44
C GLY A 102 -10.04 -9.81 -6.42
N ALA A 103 -11.13 -10.17 -7.12
CA ALA A 103 -11.81 -9.28 -8.04
C ALA A 103 -12.21 -7.96 -7.36
N GLY A 104 -12.53 -8.02 -6.08
CA GLY A 104 -12.89 -6.84 -5.32
C GLY A 104 -11.76 -5.81 -5.22
N GLN A 105 -10.52 -6.26 -5.06
CA GLN A 105 -9.37 -5.36 -5.02
C GLN A 105 -9.09 -4.75 -6.39
N ILE A 106 -9.24 -5.52 -7.45
CA ILE A 106 -9.09 -5.01 -8.81
C ILE A 106 -10.13 -3.91 -9.08
N ALA A 107 -11.37 -4.15 -8.70
CA ALA A 107 -12.44 -3.17 -8.86
C ALA A 107 -12.15 -1.90 -8.06
N LEU A 108 -11.65 -2.04 -6.85
CA LEU A 108 -11.27 -0.90 -6.02
C LEU A 108 -10.14 -0.10 -6.65
N TYR A 109 -9.15 -0.79 -7.21
CA TYR A 109 -8.05 -0.16 -7.93
C TYR A 109 -8.56 0.67 -9.10
N GLU A 110 -9.45 0.11 -9.91
CA GLU A 110 -10.04 0.82 -11.04
C GLU A 110 -10.84 2.04 -10.59
N ARG A 111 -11.60 1.92 -9.50
CA ARG A 111 -12.37 3.04 -8.95
C ARG A 111 -11.49 4.16 -8.44
N CYS A 112 -10.24 3.88 -8.12
CA CYS A 112 -9.29 4.92 -7.73
C CYS A 112 -8.80 5.72 -8.93
N GLY A 113 -9.25 5.39 -10.14
CA GLY A 113 -8.98 6.18 -11.33
C GLY A 113 -7.68 5.87 -12.02
N PHE A 114 -7.10 4.73 -11.75
CA PHE A 114 -5.86 4.33 -12.41
C PHE A 114 -6.19 3.54 -13.68
N VAL A 115 -5.57 3.90 -14.78
CA VAL A 115 -5.78 3.23 -16.08
C VAL A 115 -4.60 2.32 -16.34
N ARG A 116 -4.91 1.07 -16.61
CA ARG A 116 -3.89 0.08 -16.94
C ARG A 116 -3.49 0.14 -18.39
#